data_86d39a2775345652991ef4e9c11d7e12
#
_entry.id   86d39a2775345652991ef4e9c11d7e12
#
_cell.length_a   1.000
_cell.length_b   1.000
_cell.length_c   1.000
_cell.angle_alpha   90.00
_cell.angle_beta   90.00
_cell.angle_gamma   90.00
#
_symmetry.space_group_name_H-M   'P 1'
#
loop_
_entity.id
_entity.type
_entity.pdbx_description
1 polymer ?
#
loop_
_entity_poly.entity_id
_entity_poly.type
_entity_poly.pdbx_seq_one_letter_code
_entity_poly.pdbx_strand_id
1 'polypeptide(L)'
;MNPLIRPTREDLQPLSHAQLVDWVLSLFDTIEQLSSLATRVAELEAQLGKNSKNSHQPPSSDGLKRQPAQPRQAGQRPQGGQPGHKGHSLVLHPSPDQIEDCRPEGCCAGGLPLSEATEAVAERRQQWDIPAPQIVVTEYRQMISTCRCGKAHAGEFPASLPPYISYGARWKAYAVGLVHGHFISLSRVTEVISDQYGIKPSDGSVQRWVSQASVSLTATDGGIRQTIRTSPVAHFDESGIRAQGKTQWLHVAATPPAVYYTAHAKRGQEAMTAAGILPSFNGVAVHDPWTPYFRFDNVVHGLCGAHLLRELNYFDETLRHQWPAQLKQVLIDAKTAVAQAKAAQHTALSPDQMAELGQRYDQWVNHGLRVFPERPQAHPKQGKATQPPARNLLCRLRDFKDSVLLFIQRFDNNLAERAVRPVKVKLKVAGGFRAIGGADAFCVIRSIRETDKLQGRNPFESLRSVWA
;
A
#
# COMPACT_ATOMS: atom_id res chain seq x y z
N MET A 1 37.43 -42.43 27.39
CA MET A 1 35.97 -42.42 27.66
C MET A 1 35.29 -41.55 26.63
N ASN A 2 34.09 -41.91 26.21
CA ASN A 2 33.26 -41.06 25.33
C ASN A 2 32.72 -39.85 26.11
N PRO A 3 33.06 -38.59 25.78
CA PRO A 3 32.63 -37.44 26.57
C PRO A 3 31.09 -37.16 26.54
N LEU A 4 30.37 -37.82 25.65
CA LEU A 4 28.90 -37.67 25.56
C LEU A 4 28.09 -38.65 26.45
N ILE A 5 28.75 -39.60 27.09
CA ILE A 5 28.11 -40.55 28.00
C ILE A 5 28.45 -40.16 29.43
N ARG A 6 27.43 -39.93 30.25
CA ARG A 6 27.63 -39.61 31.66
C ARG A 6 28.29 -40.80 32.39
N PRO A 7 29.54 -40.67 32.86
CA PRO A 7 30.21 -41.78 33.57
C PRO A 7 29.60 -41.98 34.96
N THR A 8 29.66 -43.21 35.40
CA THR A 8 29.30 -43.59 36.78
C THR A 8 30.56 -43.36 37.69
N ARG A 9 30.35 -43.38 39.00
CA ARG A 9 31.47 -43.26 39.93
C ARG A 9 32.44 -44.42 39.80
N GLU A 10 31.93 -45.60 39.49
CA GLU A 10 32.74 -46.84 39.28
C GLU A 10 33.63 -46.71 38.02
N ASP A 11 33.15 -46.05 36.98
CA ASP A 11 33.95 -45.79 35.76
C ASP A 11 35.11 -44.80 36.00
N LEU A 12 34.97 -43.90 36.97
CA LEU A 12 35.95 -42.86 37.28
C LEU A 12 37.02 -43.32 38.30
N GLN A 13 36.69 -44.27 39.22
CA GLN A 13 37.59 -44.74 40.27
C GLN A 13 38.92 -45.31 39.78
N PRO A 14 38.99 -46.08 38.67
CA PRO A 14 40.28 -46.68 38.23
C PRO A 14 41.16 -45.71 37.45
N LEU A 15 40.68 -44.46 37.16
CA LEU A 15 41.43 -43.49 36.36
C LEU A 15 42.51 -42.80 37.19
N SER A 16 43.72 -42.62 36.62
CA SER A 16 44.75 -41.77 37.19
C SER A 16 44.35 -40.30 37.18
N HIS A 17 44.95 -39.47 38.00
CA HIS A 17 44.72 -38.03 38.03
C HIS A 17 44.92 -37.37 36.66
N ALA A 18 45.96 -37.76 35.89
CA ALA A 18 46.22 -37.26 34.53
C ALA A 18 45.06 -37.65 33.59
N GLN A 19 44.56 -38.86 33.61
CA GLN A 19 43.45 -39.32 32.77
C GLN A 19 42.14 -38.61 33.13
N LEU A 20 41.91 -38.27 34.41
CA LEU A 20 40.75 -37.48 34.83
C LEU A 20 40.84 -36.04 34.32
N VAL A 21 42.03 -35.44 34.38
CA VAL A 21 42.25 -34.08 33.83
C VAL A 21 42.02 -34.04 32.30
N ASP A 22 42.59 -35.00 31.56
CA ASP A 22 42.40 -35.08 30.11
C ASP A 22 40.91 -35.29 29.73
N TRP A 23 40.20 -36.11 30.51
CA TRP A 23 38.77 -36.34 30.32
C TRP A 23 37.97 -35.06 30.58
N VAL A 24 38.28 -34.33 31.66
CA VAL A 24 37.62 -33.05 32.00
C VAL A 24 37.87 -32.01 30.90
N LEU A 25 39.11 -31.89 30.37
CA LEU A 25 39.42 -30.99 29.28
C LEU A 25 38.63 -31.34 28.01
N SER A 26 38.54 -32.63 27.65
CA SER A 26 37.72 -33.11 26.55
C SER A 26 36.21 -32.82 26.73
N LEU A 27 35.70 -32.82 27.97
CA LEU A 27 34.34 -32.37 28.26
C LEU A 27 34.16 -30.89 27.99
N PHE A 28 35.12 -30.04 28.41
CA PHE A 28 35.03 -28.60 28.12
C PHE A 28 35.05 -28.31 26.62
N ASP A 29 35.92 -28.96 25.84
CA ASP A 29 35.97 -28.86 24.40
C ASP A 29 34.61 -29.25 23.77
N THR A 30 34.00 -30.33 24.28
CA THR A 30 32.69 -30.78 23.82
C THR A 30 31.58 -29.79 24.17
N ILE A 31 31.60 -29.19 25.37
CA ILE A 31 30.66 -28.15 25.80
C ILE A 31 30.79 -26.91 24.94
N GLU A 32 32.00 -26.46 24.60
CA GLU A 32 32.23 -25.32 23.68
C GLU A 32 31.65 -25.61 22.29
N GLN A 33 31.91 -26.81 21.75
CA GLN A 33 31.34 -27.22 20.47
C GLN A 33 29.78 -27.24 20.48
N LEU A 34 29.20 -27.79 21.53
CA LEU A 34 27.73 -27.83 21.69
C LEU A 34 27.15 -26.42 21.84
N SER A 35 27.81 -25.54 22.60
CA SER A 35 27.40 -24.13 22.73
C SER A 35 27.45 -23.39 21.41
N SER A 36 28.51 -23.60 20.62
CA SER A 36 28.62 -23.05 19.26
C SER A 36 27.52 -23.56 18.33
N LEU A 37 27.24 -24.88 18.37
CA LEU A 37 26.15 -25.49 17.60
C LEU A 37 24.78 -24.99 18.04
N ALA A 38 24.51 -24.85 19.33
CA ALA A 38 23.27 -24.29 19.86
C ALA A 38 23.04 -22.85 19.37
N THR A 39 24.08 -22.04 19.41
CA THR A 39 24.06 -20.67 18.86
C THR A 39 23.76 -20.68 17.35
N ARG A 40 24.37 -21.60 16.61
CA ARG A 40 24.15 -21.74 15.17
C ARG A 40 22.75 -22.21 14.83
N VAL A 41 22.18 -23.13 15.61
CA VAL A 41 20.79 -23.59 15.47
C VAL A 41 19.83 -22.42 15.71
N ALA A 42 20.01 -21.67 16.79
CA ALA A 42 19.19 -20.49 17.10
C ALA A 42 19.27 -19.43 15.98
N GLU A 43 20.45 -19.18 15.41
CA GLU A 43 20.62 -18.30 14.24
C GLU A 43 19.86 -18.81 13.01
N LEU A 44 19.93 -20.11 12.72
CA LEU A 44 19.24 -20.73 11.60
C LEU A 44 17.70 -20.73 11.77
N GLU A 45 17.23 -21.01 12.97
CA GLU A 45 15.80 -20.92 13.29
C GLU A 45 15.28 -19.50 13.15
N ALA A 46 16.05 -18.50 13.62
CA ALA A 46 15.73 -17.10 13.43
C ALA A 46 15.70 -16.70 11.94
N GLN A 47 16.60 -17.26 11.11
CA GLN A 47 16.59 -17.05 9.67
C GLN A 47 15.39 -17.72 8.99
N LEU A 48 15.05 -18.95 9.34
CA LEU A 48 13.89 -19.68 8.83
C LEU A 48 12.57 -19.02 9.21
N GLY A 49 12.50 -18.38 10.38
CA GLY A 49 11.34 -17.63 10.84
C GLY A 49 11.14 -16.29 10.14
N LYS A 50 12.11 -15.79 9.33
CA LYS A 50 11.98 -14.52 8.62
C LYS A 50 10.98 -14.62 7.46
N ASN A 51 10.10 -13.61 7.35
CA ASN A 51 9.14 -13.44 6.27
C ASN A 51 8.91 -11.93 6.01
N SER A 52 8.11 -11.59 5.00
CA SER A 52 7.87 -10.18 4.64
C SER A 52 7.19 -9.34 5.72
N LYS A 53 6.70 -9.95 6.80
CA LYS A 53 6.03 -9.25 7.90
C LYS A 53 6.98 -8.87 9.04
N ASN A 54 8.03 -9.65 9.24
CA ASN A 54 9.01 -9.49 10.33
C ASN A 54 10.42 -9.17 9.86
N SER A 55 10.66 -9.09 8.55
CA SER A 55 11.93 -8.72 7.93
C SER A 55 11.72 -7.89 6.66
N HIS A 56 12.79 -7.46 6.02
CA HIS A 56 12.77 -6.81 4.70
C HIS A 56 12.65 -7.79 3.53
N GLN A 57 12.34 -9.07 3.77
CA GLN A 57 12.13 -10.05 2.72
C GLN A 57 11.01 -9.61 1.79
N PRO A 58 11.19 -9.68 0.45
CA PRO A 58 10.15 -9.31 -0.51
C PRO A 58 8.87 -10.12 -0.31
N PRO A 59 7.67 -9.49 -0.34
CA PRO A 59 6.40 -10.21 -0.17
C PRO A 59 6.16 -11.33 -1.17
N SER A 60 6.78 -11.27 -2.35
CA SER A 60 6.73 -12.33 -3.36
C SER A 60 7.38 -13.63 -2.91
N SER A 61 8.30 -13.57 -1.94
CA SER A 61 8.99 -14.74 -1.37
C SER A 61 8.11 -15.54 -0.40
N ASP A 62 7.07 -14.94 0.19
CA ASP A 62 6.18 -15.61 1.15
C ASP A 62 5.22 -16.61 0.47
N GLY A 63 5.11 -16.58 -0.86
CA GLY A 63 4.12 -17.36 -1.59
C GLY A 63 2.68 -16.93 -1.26
N LEU A 64 1.70 -17.78 -1.63
CA LEU A 64 0.27 -17.52 -1.40
C LEU A 64 -0.26 -18.13 -0.08
N LYS A 65 0.58 -18.83 0.68
CA LYS A 65 0.20 -19.45 1.96
C LYS A 65 0.10 -18.38 3.06
N ARG A 66 -0.93 -18.51 3.90
CA ARG A 66 -1.10 -17.66 5.08
C ARG A 66 -0.01 -18.01 6.10
N GLN A 67 1.01 -17.19 6.22
CA GLN A 67 2.02 -17.32 7.26
C GLN A 67 1.44 -16.93 8.63
N PRO A 68 1.77 -17.64 9.71
CA PRO A 68 1.39 -17.23 11.06
C PRO A 68 1.98 -15.84 11.35
N ALA A 69 1.22 -15.03 12.08
CA ALA A 69 1.68 -13.72 12.50
C ALA A 69 2.72 -13.90 13.62
N GLN A 70 3.98 -13.64 13.32
CA GLN A 70 5.02 -13.50 14.35
C GLN A 70 5.03 -12.06 14.86
N PRO A 71 5.30 -11.83 16.15
CA PRO A 71 5.46 -10.50 16.70
C PRO A 71 6.60 -9.77 15.96
N ARG A 72 6.35 -8.55 15.53
CA ARG A 72 7.43 -7.68 15.04
C ARG A 72 8.33 -7.37 16.23
N GLN A 73 9.65 -7.52 16.08
CA GLN A 73 10.60 -6.93 17.01
C GLN A 73 10.32 -5.43 17.08
N ALA A 74 10.22 -4.90 18.29
CA ALA A 74 10.05 -3.47 18.49
C ALA A 74 11.19 -2.73 17.79
N GLY A 75 10.84 -1.81 16.90
CA GLY A 75 11.85 -0.97 16.24
C GLY A 75 12.56 -0.11 17.29
N GLN A 76 13.79 0.30 17.01
CA GLN A 76 14.58 1.17 17.89
C GLN A 76 13.98 2.57 18.10
N ARG A 77 12.95 2.94 17.31
CA ARG A 77 12.26 4.23 17.44
C ARG A 77 11.01 4.08 18.30
N PRO A 78 10.78 4.99 19.26
CA PRO A 78 9.56 4.96 20.07
C PRO A 78 8.32 5.06 19.19
N GLN A 79 7.22 4.44 19.65
CA GLN A 79 5.93 4.52 18.97
C GLN A 79 5.34 5.93 19.17
N GLY A 80 4.77 6.51 18.10
CA GLY A 80 4.15 7.83 18.13
C GLY A 80 4.84 8.85 17.22
N GLY A 81 4.53 10.12 17.42
CA GLY A 81 5.13 11.24 16.69
C GLY A 81 6.63 11.33 16.97
N GLN A 82 7.45 11.35 15.92
CA GLN A 82 8.90 11.50 16.06
C GLN A 82 9.26 12.97 16.34
N PRO A 83 10.44 13.27 16.93
CA PRO A 83 10.91 14.65 17.10
C PRO A 83 10.81 15.44 15.78
N GLY A 84 10.22 16.64 15.84
CA GLY A 84 9.95 17.47 14.65
C GLY A 84 8.61 17.20 13.94
N HIS A 85 7.81 16.21 14.37
CA HIS A 85 6.46 16.04 13.87
C HIS A 85 5.56 17.19 14.33
N LYS A 86 5.06 17.99 13.38
CA LYS A 86 4.05 19.02 13.66
C LYS A 86 2.72 18.33 13.92
N GLY A 87 2.26 18.33 15.18
CA GLY A 87 0.92 17.89 15.54
C GLY A 87 -0.14 18.76 14.86
N HIS A 88 -1.26 18.17 14.47
CA HIS A 88 -2.44 18.88 14.00
C HIS A 88 -3.50 18.81 15.11
N SER A 89 -3.81 19.93 15.71
CA SER A 89 -4.93 20.08 16.67
C SER A 89 -6.00 20.97 16.07
N LEU A 90 -7.22 20.83 16.54
CA LEU A 90 -8.29 21.75 16.21
C LEU A 90 -7.92 23.15 16.71
N VAL A 91 -8.18 24.15 15.90
CA VAL A 91 -8.06 25.56 16.26
C VAL A 91 -9.46 26.18 16.36
N LEU A 92 -9.60 27.25 17.10
CA LEU A 92 -10.86 27.97 17.21
C LEU A 92 -11.34 28.40 15.82
N HIS A 93 -12.58 28.02 15.49
CA HIS A 93 -13.22 28.50 14.26
C HIS A 93 -13.54 29.97 14.37
N PRO A 94 -13.19 30.81 13.37
CA PRO A 94 -13.39 32.27 13.47
C PRO A 94 -14.87 32.68 13.51
N SER A 95 -15.74 31.90 12.88
CA SER A 95 -17.20 32.12 12.81
C SER A 95 -17.92 30.84 13.22
N PRO A 96 -18.16 30.60 14.51
CA PRO A 96 -18.94 29.46 14.98
C PRO A 96 -20.41 29.58 14.54
N ASP A 97 -21.09 28.47 14.30
CA ASP A 97 -22.47 28.41 13.86
C ASP A 97 -23.45 28.84 14.98
N GLN A 98 -23.07 28.59 16.25
CA GLN A 98 -23.84 28.95 17.43
C GLN A 98 -22.90 29.56 18.48
N ILE A 99 -23.41 30.55 19.20
CA ILE A 99 -22.70 31.21 20.34
C ILE A 99 -23.64 31.15 21.55
N GLU A 100 -23.14 30.55 22.61
CA GLU A 100 -23.82 30.50 23.90
C GLU A 100 -22.99 31.26 24.93
N ASP A 101 -23.56 32.30 25.49
CA ASP A 101 -22.94 33.11 26.55
C ASP A 101 -23.20 32.49 27.92
N CYS A 102 -22.17 31.97 28.55
CA CYS A 102 -22.22 31.45 29.92
C CYS A 102 -22.10 32.62 30.90
N ARG A 103 -23.23 33.14 31.36
CA ARG A 103 -23.29 34.27 32.28
C ARG A 103 -23.23 33.83 33.74
N PRO A 104 -22.57 34.61 34.62
CA PRO A 104 -22.65 34.34 36.04
C PRO A 104 -24.08 34.62 36.56
N GLU A 105 -24.54 33.75 37.42
CA GLU A 105 -25.86 33.88 38.06
C GLU A 105 -25.73 34.48 39.47
N GLY A 106 -26.82 35.08 39.97
CA GLY A 106 -26.90 35.61 41.35
C GLY A 106 -26.62 37.09 41.46
N CYS A 107 -26.14 37.51 42.65
CA CYS A 107 -25.84 38.89 43.00
C CYS A 107 -24.37 39.07 43.37
N CYS A 108 -23.83 40.28 43.23
CA CYS A 108 -22.51 40.64 43.72
C CYS A 108 -22.50 40.70 45.27
N ALA A 109 -21.33 40.82 45.90
CA ALA A 109 -21.18 40.94 47.37
C ALA A 109 -21.92 42.15 47.98
N GLY A 110 -22.27 43.13 47.14
CA GLY A 110 -23.10 44.30 47.52
C GLY A 110 -24.61 44.10 47.31
N GLY A 111 -25.08 42.89 46.92
CA GLY A 111 -26.49 42.56 46.72
C GLY A 111 -27.09 43.03 45.39
N LEU A 112 -26.28 43.57 44.43
CA LEU A 112 -26.76 43.99 43.12
C LEU A 112 -26.80 42.78 42.15
N PRO A 113 -27.86 42.64 41.33
CA PRO A 113 -27.97 41.57 40.35
C PRO A 113 -26.81 41.61 39.34
N LEU A 114 -26.17 40.46 39.09
CA LEU A 114 -25.09 40.36 38.10
C LEU A 114 -25.58 40.50 36.65
N SER A 115 -26.89 40.33 36.40
CA SER A 115 -27.52 40.58 35.10
C SER A 115 -27.46 42.03 34.62
N GLU A 116 -27.22 42.97 35.53
CA GLU A 116 -27.10 44.44 35.23
C GLU A 116 -25.62 44.86 35.12
N ALA A 117 -24.68 43.93 35.26
CA ALA A 117 -23.23 44.24 35.19
C ALA A 117 -22.74 44.39 33.75
N THR A 118 -21.66 45.14 33.56
CA THR A 118 -20.97 45.23 32.27
C THR A 118 -20.33 43.90 31.94
N GLU A 119 -20.63 43.31 30.76
CA GLU A 119 -20.13 42.04 30.33
C GLU A 119 -18.92 42.17 29.40
N ALA A 120 -17.98 41.24 29.54
CA ALA A 120 -16.86 41.07 28.61
C ALA A 120 -16.53 39.58 28.47
N VAL A 121 -16.11 39.15 27.27
CA VAL A 121 -15.68 37.78 27.01
C VAL A 121 -14.29 37.55 27.62
N ALA A 122 -14.24 36.75 28.68
CA ALA A 122 -12.98 36.37 29.34
C ALA A 122 -12.24 35.24 28.65
N GLU A 123 -12.96 34.20 28.23
CA GLU A 123 -12.40 33.00 27.56
C GLU A 123 -13.39 32.47 26.54
N ARG A 124 -12.90 31.89 25.49
CA ARG A 124 -13.73 31.21 24.46
C ARG A 124 -13.34 29.75 24.40
N ARG A 125 -14.33 28.85 24.43
CA ARG A 125 -14.19 27.40 24.18
C ARG A 125 -15.14 27.02 23.05
N GLN A 126 -14.77 26.05 22.23
CA GLN A 126 -15.61 25.57 21.14
C GLN A 126 -15.70 24.05 21.17
N GLN A 127 -16.90 23.56 20.99
CA GLN A 127 -17.20 22.15 20.79
C GLN A 127 -17.62 21.95 19.33
N TRP A 128 -16.97 21.01 18.66
CA TRP A 128 -17.31 20.63 17.30
C TRP A 128 -18.13 19.37 17.36
N ASP A 129 -19.37 19.39 16.84
CA ASP A 129 -20.26 18.25 16.85
C ASP A 129 -20.80 17.98 15.43
N ILE A 130 -21.36 16.80 15.24
CA ILE A 130 -21.99 16.38 14.00
C ILE A 130 -23.52 16.50 14.21
N PRO A 131 -24.24 17.23 13.35
CA PRO A 131 -25.69 17.31 13.46
C PRO A 131 -26.32 15.93 13.26
N ALA A 132 -27.45 15.69 13.90
CA ALA A 132 -28.20 14.45 13.74
C ALA A 132 -28.48 14.17 12.24
N PRO A 133 -28.15 12.97 11.74
CA PRO A 133 -28.35 12.66 10.33
C PRO A 133 -29.84 12.68 9.99
N GLN A 134 -30.20 13.37 8.90
CA GLN A 134 -31.58 13.51 8.44
C GLN A 134 -31.77 12.93 7.04
N ILE A 135 -32.92 12.28 6.84
CA ILE A 135 -33.35 11.83 5.52
C ILE A 135 -34.32 12.86 4.94
N VAL A 136 -34.02 13.34 3.73
CA VAL A 136 -34.92 14.21 2.97
C VAL A 136 -35.74 13.33 2.03
N VAL A 137 -37.07 13.33 2.23
CA VAL A 137 -38.01 12.65 1.33
C VAL A 137 -38.65 13.70 0.44
N THR A 138 -38.47 13.56 -0.88
CA THR A 138 -39.09 14.42 -1.88
C THR A 138 -40.20 13.65 -2.59
N GLU A 139 -41.42 14.17 -2.55
CA GLU A 139 -42.55 13.65 -3.29
C GLU A 139 -42.71 14.41 -4.61
N TYR A 140 -42.74 13.68 -5.71
CA TYR A 140 -43.05 14.22 -7.04
C TYR A 140 -44.46 13.85 -7.41
N ARG A 141 -45.26 14.85 -7.77
CA ARG A 141 -46.69 14.65 -8.16
C ARG A 141 -46.86 15.00 -9.62
N GLN A 142 -47.36 14.06 -10.39
CA GLN A 142 -47.84 14.34 -11.75
C GLN A 142 -49.20 15.09 -11.66
N MET A 143 -49.21 16.34 -12.03
CA MET A 143 -50.42 17.15 -12.05
C MET A 143 -51.13 17.01 -13.39
N ILE A 144 -52.47 16.95 -13.36
CA ILE A 144 -53.32 16.98 -14.55
C ILE A 144 -54.05 18.31 -14.57
N SER A 145 -53.89 19.04 -15.65
CA SER A 145 -54.63 20.31 -15.92
C SER A 145 -55.65 20.10 -17.02
N THR A 146 -56.92 20.42 -16.75
CA THR A 146 -57.97 20.34 -17.76
C THR A 146 -58.15 21.72 -18.41
N CYS A 147 -57.94 21.80 -19.72
CA CYS A 147 -58.14 23.00 -20.50
C CYS A 147 -59.63 23.34 -20.60
N ARG A 148 -59.95 24.62 -20.85
CA ARG A 148 -61.36 25.06 -21.11
C ARG A 148 -62.00 24.34 -22.32
N CYS A 149 -61.18 23.76 -23.20
CA CYS A 149 -61.72 22.93 -24.32
C CYS A 149 -62.07 21.48 -23.88
N GLY A 150 -61.97 21.13 -22.59
CA GLY A 150 -62.20 19.81 -22.02
C GLY A 150 -61.07 18.81 -22.14
N LYS A 151 -59.88 19.17 -22.73
CA LYS A 151 -58.75 18.28 -22.84
C LYS A 151 -57.94 18.32 -21.55
N ALA A 152 -57.57 17.14 -21.08
CA ALA A 152 -56.67 16.96 -19.96
C ALA A 152 -55.20 16.86 -20.44
N HIS A 153 -54.31 17.53 -19.76
CA HIS A 153 -52.86 17.52 -20.00
C HIS A 153 -52.15 17.10 -18.72
N ALA A 154 -51.37 16.02 -18.77
CA ALA A 154 -50.58 15.56 -17.65
C ALA A 154 -49.17 16.15 -17.72
N GLY A 155 -48.64 16.60 -16.59
CA GLY A 155 -47.23 16.94 -16.45
C GLY A 155 -46.35 15.69 -16.60
N GLU A 156 -45.05 15.88 -16.76
CA GLU A 156 -44.08 14.78 -16.84
C GLU A 156 -43.24 14.72 -15.58
N PHE A 157 -42.85 13.51 -15.17
CA PHE A 157 -41.84 13.31 -14.14
C PHE A 157 -40.45 13.57 -14.71
N PRO A 158 -39.47 14.00 -13.87
CA PRO A 158 -38.07 14.07 -14.30
C PRO A 158 -37.63 12.72 -14.88
N ALA A 159 -36.91 12.73 -16.00
CA ALA A 159 -36.48 11.51 -16.70
C ALA A 159 -35.59 10.60 -15.84
N SER A 160 -34.87 11.17 -14.87
CA SER A 160 -34.03 10.43 -13.92
C SER A 160 -34.79 9.82 -12.75
N LEU A 161 -36.11 10.10 -12.62
CA LEU A 161 -36.93 9.60 -11.51
C LEU A 161 -37.47 8.19 -11.82
N PRO A 162 -37.01 7.15 -11.08
CA PRO A 162 -37.55 5.81 -11.24
C PRO A 162 -39.03 5.73 -10.77
N PRO A 163 -39.82 4.78 -11.27
CA PRO A 163 -41.19 4.57 -10.84
C PRO A 163 -41.31 4.30 -9.34
N TYR A 164 -42.34 4.81 -8.71
CA TYR A 164 -42.76 4.62 -7.32
C TYR A 164 -41.81 5.18 -6.27
N ILE A 165 -41.01 4.35 -5.58
CA ILE A 165 -40.14 4.73 -4.48
C ILE A 165 -38.69 4.37 -4.83
N SER A 166 -37.76 5.29 -4.62
CA SER A 166 -36.35 5.07 -4.93
C SER A 166 -35.42 5.77 -3.95
N TYR A 167 -34.21 5.24 -3.83
CA TYR A 167 -33.15 5.91 -3.13
C TYR A 167 -32.51 6.97 -4.02
N GLY A 168 -32.22 8.14 -3.46
CA GLY A 168 -31.61 9.25 -4.19
C GLY A 168 -30.12 9.03 -4.50
N ALA A 169 -29.56 9.87 -5.36
CA ALA A 169 -28.17 9.80 -5.82
C ALA A 169 -27.14 9.83 -4.67
N ARG A 170 -27.34 10.74 -3.69
CA ARG A 170 -26.43 10.85 -2.54
C ARG A 170 -26.40 9.60 -1.68
N TRP A 171 -27.56 8.97 -1.48
CA TRP A 171 -27.65 7.72 -0.71
C TRP A 171 -26.89 6.57 -1.38
N LYS A 172 -27.08 6.41 -2.69
CA LYS A 172 -26.39 5.38 -3.49
C LYS A 172 -24.88 5.62 -3.49
N ALA A 173 -24.44 6.87 -3.70
CA ALA A 173 -23.03 7.26 -3.66
C ALA A 173 -22.40 7.00 -2.29
N TYR A 174 -23.12 7.28 -1.20
CA TYR A 174 -22.65 7.01 0.16
C TYR A 174 -22.41 5.52 0.38
N ALA A 175 -23.39 4.68 0.06
CA ALA A 175 -23.28 3.23 0.20
C ALA A 175 -22.11 2.65 -0.63
N VAL A 176 -22.01 3.02 -1.92
CA VAL A 176 -20.92 2.59 -2.81
C VAL A 176 -19.56 3.10 -2.30
N GLY A 177 -19.53 4.32 -1.78
CA GLY A 177 -18.35 4.91 -1.15
C GLY A 177 -17.86 4.12 0.06
N LEU A 178 -18.75 3.64 0.92
CA LEU A 178 -18.43 2.79 2.05
C LEU A 178 -17.85 1.44 1.59
N VAL A 179 -18.45 0.80 0.56
CA VAL A 179 -17.97 -0.49 0.03
C VAL A 179 -16.58 -0.37 -0.59
N HIS A 180 -16.38 0.54 -1.54
CA HIS A 180 -15.16 0.60 -2.36
C HIS A 180 -14.16 1.65 -1.90
N GLY A 181 -14.60 2.64 -1.13
CA GLY A 181 -13.74 3.66 -0.53
C GLY A 181 -13.13 3.22 0.79
N HIS A 182 -13.96 2.61 1.65
CA HIS A 182 -13.61 2.24 3.02
C HIS A 182 -13.53 0.73 3.24
N PHE A 183 -13.78 -0.09 2.19
CA PHE A 183 -13.66 -1.55 2.18
C PHE A 183 -14.64 -2.27 3.12
N ILE A 184 -15.74 -1.63 3.50
CA ILE A 184 -16.76 -2.21 4.37
C ILE A 184 -17.56 -3.26 3.58
N SER A 185 -17.88 -4.39 4.20
CA SER A 185 -18.69 -5.43 3.57
C SER A 185 -20.14 -4.96 3.36
N LEU A 186 -20.84 -5.53 2.37
CA LEU A 186 -22.22 -5.13 2.05
C LEU A 186 -23.14 -5.13 3.27
N SER A 187 -23.15 -6.22 4.05
CA SER A 187 -23.99 -6.33 5.24
C SER A 187 -23.66 -5.28 6.31
N ARG A 188 -22.38 -4.98 6.51
CA ARG A 188 -21.98 -3.92 7.44
C ARG A 188 -22.32 -2.53 6.93
N VAL A 189 -22.28 -2.30 5.61
CA VAL A 189 -22.75 -1.03 5.04
C VAL A 189 -24.20 -0.82 5.32
N THR A 190 -25.05 -1.85 5.13
CA THR A 190 -26.49 -1.76 5.41
C THR A 190 -26.77 -1.57 6.91
N GLU A 191 -25.96 -2.16 7.79
CA GLU A 191 -25.99 -1.96 9.24
C GLU A 191 -25.61 -0.52 9.61
N VAL A 192 -24.47 0.00 9.16
CA VAL A 192 -24.02 1.39 9.41
C VAL A 192 -25.08 2.42 8.96
N ILE A 193 -25.69 2.18 7.81
CA ILE A 193 -26.77 3.05 7.30
C ILE A 193 -28.01 2.95 8.20
N SER A 194 -28.37 1.75 8.64
CA SER A 194 -29.50 1.53 9.55
C SER A 194 -29.29 2.24 10.89
N ASP A 195 -28.10 2.13 11.47
CA ASP A 195 -27.75 2.74 12.76
C ASP A 195 -27.80 4.26 12.72
N GLN A 196 -27.37 4.85 11.60
CA GLN A 196 -27.33 6.31 11.45
C GLN A 196 -28.66 6.93 11.04
N TYR A 197 -29.44 6.24 10.20
CA TYR A 197 -30.61 6.84 9.52
C TYR A 197 -31.94 6.11 9.80
N GLY A 198 -31.91 5.00 10.53
CA GLY A 198 -33.11 4.21 10.83
C GLY A 198 -33.71 3.44 9.64
N ILE A 199 -33.07 3.49 8.44
CA ILE A 199 -33.52 2.78 7.24
C ILE A 199 -32.45 1.83 6.76
N LYS A 200 -32.80 0.55 6.56
CA LYS A 200 -31.91 -0.51 6.13
C LYS A 200 -32.14 -0.90 4.67
N PRO A 201 -31.28 -0.47 3.72
CA PRO A 201 -31.32 -1.00 2.36
C PRO A 201 -30.91 -2.47 2.36
N SER A 202 -31.41 -3.27 1.40
CA SER A 202 -30.94 -4.65 1.26
C SER A 202 -29.51 -4.72 0.70
N ASP A 203 -28.74 -5.77 1.05
CA ASP A 203 -27.42 -6.04 0.48
C ASP A 203 -27.48 -6.10 -1.05
N GLY A 204 -28.58 -6.67 -1.61
CA GLY A 204 -28.82 -6.73 -3.04
C GLY A 204 -29.01 -5.36 -3.69
N SER A 205 -29.62 -4.40 -2.98
CA SER A 205 -29.74 -3.02 -3.46
C SER A 205 -28.37 -2.35 -3.53
N VAL A 206 -27.56 -2.48 -2.48
CA VAL A 206 -26.19 -1.92 -2.47
C VAL A 206 -25.33 -2.56 -3.57
N GLN A 207 -25.43 -3.88 -3.76
CA GLN A 207 -24.69 -4.57 -4.83
C GLN A 207 -25.13 -4.09 -6.22
N ARG A 208 -26.42 -3.84 -6.43
CA ARG A 208 -26.94 -3.27 -7.69
C ARG A 208 -26.38 -1.87 -7.94
N TRP A 209 -26.30 -1.02 -6.92
CA TRP A 209 -25.70 0.32 -7.05
C TRP A 209 -24.21 0.26 -7.37
N VAL A 210 -23.47 -0.68 -6.78
CA VAL A 210 -22.07 -0.94 -7.15
C VAL A 210 -21.96 -1.30 -8.63
N SER A 211 -22.80 -2.21 -9.13
CA SER A 211 -22.80 -2.61 -10.54
C SER A 211 -23.17 -1.44 -11.47
N GLN A 212 -24.19 -0.66 -11.12
CA GLN A 212 -24.57 0.54 -11.86
C GLN A 212 -23.43 1.55 -11.93
N ALA A 213 -22.79 1.85 -10.79
CA ALA A 213 -21.65 2.76 -10.75
C ALA A 213 -20.49 2.28 -11.63
N SER A 214 -20.16 1.00 -11.55
CA SER A 214 -19.09 0.41 -12.38
C SER A 214 -19.35 0.59 -13.88
N VAL A 215 -20.58 0.28 -14.32
CA VAL A 215 -20.97 0.41 -15.74
C VAL A 215 -20.94 1.87 -16.20
N SER A 216 -21.58 2.76 -15.44
CA SER A 216 -21.67 4.20 -15.81
C SER A 216 -20.31 4.89 -15.82
N LEU A 217 -19.38 4.44 -14.97
CA LEU A 217 -18.04 5.03 -14.85
C LEU A 217 -16.99 4.43 -15.82
N THR A 218 -17.38 3.46 -16.66
CA THR A 218 -16.46 2.77 -17.59
C THR A 218 -15.79 3.75 -18.57
N ALA A 219 -16.53 4.72 -19.07
CA ALA A 219 -15.99 5.73 -20.00
C ALA A 219 -14.94 6.61 -19.29
N THR A 220 -15.21 7.04 -18.06
CA THR A 220 -14.28 7.83 -17.23
C THR A 220 -13.02 7.01 -16.92
N ASP A 221 -13.16 5.72 -16.59
CA ASP A 221 -12.04 4.79 -16.37
C ASP A 221 -11.18 4.65 -17.64
N GLY A 222 -11.80 4.59 -18.82
CA GLY A 222 -11.12 4.63 -20.11
C GLY A 222 -10.30 5.92 -20.32
N GLY A 223 -10.84 7.07 -19.90
CA GLY A 223 -10.14 8.36 -19.90
C GLY A 223 -8.91 8.37 -18.98
N ILE A 224 -9.02 7.78 -17.79
CA ILE A 224 -7.89 7.60 -16.86
C ILE A 224 -6.78 6.76 -17.51
N ARG A 225 -7.15 5.64 -18.12
CA ARG A 225 -6.22 4.78 -18.85
C ARG A 225 -5.51 5.54 -19.97
N GLN A 226 -6.22 6.36 -20.72
CA GLN A 226 -5.63 7.19 -21.78
C GLN A 226 -4.66 8.23 -21.20
N THR A 227 -5.00 8.89 -20.11
CA THR A 227 -4.11 9.84 -19.42
C THR A 227 -2.78 9.17 -19.03
N ILE A 228 -2.82 7.93 -18.54
CA ILE A 228 -1.59 7.20 -18.20
C ILE A 228 -0.80 6.84 -19.45
N ARG A 229 -1.46 6.38 -20.51
CA ARG A 229 -0.80 6.02 -21.80
C ARG A 229 -0.03 7.18 -22.44
N THR A 230 -0.48 8.41 -22.25
CA THR A 230 0.15 9.61 -22.81
C THR A 230 1.11 10.32 -21.85
N SER A 231 1.27 9.79 -20.63
CA SER A 231 2.17 10.36 -19.63
C SER A 231 3.64 10.05 -19.96
N PRO A 232 4.59 10.95 -19.65
CA PRO A 232 6.01 10.70 -19.92
C PRO A 232 6.57 9.57 -19.03
N VAL A 233 5.99 9.37 -17.84
CA VAL A 233 6.39 8.33 -16.87
C VAL A 233 5.17 7.72 -16.23
N ALA A 234 5.15 6.41 -16.16
CA ALA A 234 4.14 5.64 -15.41
C ALA A 234 4.79 4.54 -14.58
N HIS A 235 4.21 4.28 -13.43
CA HIS A 235 4.64 3.27 -12.49
C HIS A 235 3.70 2.08 -12.55
N PHE A 236 4.25 0.87 -12.59
CA PHE A 236 3.50 -0.37 -12.69
C PHE A 236 3.82 -1.28 -11.52
N ASP A 237 2.80 -1.95 -10.99
CA ASP A 237 2.94 -2.98 -9.94
C ASP A 237 1.74 -3.92 -10.01
N GLU A 238 1.85 -5.10 -9.42
CA GLU A 238 0.76 -6.06 -9.34
C GLU A 238 0.66 -6.72 -7.97
N SER A 239 -0.54 -7.20 -7.65
CA SER A 239 -0.80 -7.89 -6.39
C SER A 239 -1.77 -9.04 -6.60
N GLY A 240 -1.48 -10.19 -5.97
CA GLY A 240 -2.45 -11.29 -5.91
C GLY A 240 -3.70 -10.89 -5.12
N ILE A 241 -4.87 -11.22 -5.66
CA ILE A 241 -6.17 -11.06 -5.03
C ILE A 241 -6.92 -12.39 -5.04
N ARG A 242 -7.96 -12.51 -4.21
CA ARG A 242 -8.87 -13.66 -4.24
C ARG A 242 -10.22 -13.23 -4.80
N ALA A 243 -10.66 -13.87 -5.87
CA ALA A 243 -12.00 -13.71 -6.40
C ALA A 243 -12.59 -15.08 -6.74
N GLN A 244 -13.82 -15.34 -6.33
CA GLN A 244 -14.53 -16.61 -6.54
C GLN A 244 -13.70 -17.84 -6.06
N GLY A 245 -13.02 -17.69 -4.91
CA GLY A 245 -12.17 -18.76 -4.36
C GLY A 245 -10.85 -19.00 -5.11
N LYS A 246 -10.64 -18.38 -6.28
CA LYS A 246 -9.45 -18.51 -7.12
C LYS A 246 -8.50 -17.33 -6.95
N THR A 247 -7.22 -17.56 -7.20
CA THR A 247 -6.23 -16.48 -7.30
C THR A 247 -6.46 -15.70 -8.59
N GLN A 248 -6.57 -14.41 -8.47
CA GLN A 248 -6.58 -13.43 -9.56
C GLN A 248 -5.45 -12.44 -9.31
N TRP A 249 -5.12 -11.63 -10.29
CA TRP A 249 -4.08 -10.62 -10.21
C TRP A 249 -4.64 -9.26 -10.50
N LEU A 250 -4.38 -8.34 -9.60
CA LEU A 250 -4.71 -6.94 -9.78
C LEU A 250 -3.45 -6.24 -10.27
N HIS A 251 -3.56 -5.57 -11.41
CA HIS A 251 -2.53 -4.72 -12.00
C HIS A 251 -2.85 -3.27 -11.73
N VAL A 252 -1.83 -2.50 -11.44
CA VAL A 252 -1.93 -1.08 -11.15
C VAL A 252 -0.97 -0.33 -12.07
N ALA A 253 -1.46 0.73 -12.68
CA ALA A 253 -0.65 1.73 -13.36
C ALA A 253 -0.92 3.10 -12.74
N ALA A 254 0.11 3.87 -12.42
CA ALA A 254 -0.03 5.14 -11.72
C ALA A 254 0.91 6.21 -12.28
N THR A 255 0.38 7.43 -12.37
CA THR A 255 1.11 8.66 -12.67
C THR A 255 0.75 9.71 -11.62
N PRO A 256 1.41 10.88 -11.54
CA PRO A 256 1.01 11.93 -10.60
C PRO A 256 -0.48 12.30 -10.64
N PRO A 257 -1.13 12.48 -11.82
CA PRO A 257 -2.54 12.85 -11.88
C PRO A 257 -3.53 11.68 -11.92
N ALA A 258 -3.09 10.41 -12.06
CA ALA A 258 -4.01 9.31 -12.34
C ALA A 258 -3.54 7.95 -11.82
N VAL A 259 -4.50 7.13 -11.38
CA VAL A 259 -4.28 5.71 -11.01
C VAL A 259 -5.32 4.85 -11.70
N TYR A 260 -4.86 3.81 -12.36
CA TYR A 260 -5.70 2.81 -13.04
C TYR A 260 -5.50 1.43 -12.43
N TYR A 261 -6.59 0.73 -12.20
CA TYR A 261 -6.61 -0.65 -11.70
C TYR A 261 -7.31 -1.55 -12.70
N THR A 262 -6.81 -2.77 -12.85
CA THR A 262 -7.50 -3.84 -13.60
C THR A 262 -7.23 -5.19 -12.97
N ALA A 263 -8.19 -6.11 -13.05
CA ALA A 263 -8.06 -7.48 -12.55
C ALA A 263 -7.96 -8.46 -13.71
N HIS A 264 -7.11 -9.50 -13.56
CA HIS A 264 -6.95 -10.53 -14.57
C HIS A 264 -6.65 -11.89 -13.92
N ALA A 265 -7.03 -12.98 -14.60
CA ALA A 265 -6.77 -14.34 -14.13
C ALA A 265 -5.27 -14.69 -14.10
N LYS A 266 -4.47 -14.09 -14.97
CA LYS A 266 -3.03 -14.31 -15.07
C LYS A 266 -2.25 -13.09 -14.57
N ARG A 267 -1.01 -13.32 -14.13
CA ARG A 267 -0.11 -12.27 -13.67
C ARG A 267 0.72 -11.64 -14.80
N GLY A 268 1.15 -12.45 -15.78
CA GLY A 268 2.22 -12.13 -16.72
C GLY A 268 1.81 -11.19 -17.87
N GLN A 269 2.59 -11.28 -18.96
CA GLN A 269 2.48 -10.43 -20.14
C GLN A 269 1.06 -10.36 -20.71
N GLU A 270 0.33 -11.47 -20.74
CA GLU A 270 -1.06 -11.51 -21.22
C GLU A 270 -1.96 -10.54 -20.47
N ALA A 271 -1.85 -10.51 -19.13
CA ALA A 271 -2.61 -9.58 -18.30
C ALA A 271 -2.20 -8.12 -18.51
N MET A 272 -0.89 -7.87 -18.63
CA MET A 272 -0.35 -6.54 -18.90
C MET A 272 -0.81 -6.03 -20.26
N THR A 273 -0.88 -6.92 -21.27
CA THR A 273 -1.41 -6.62 -22.61
C THR A 273 -2.91 -6.32 -22.53
N ALA A 274 -3.69 -7.15 -21.81
CA ALA A 274 -5.12 -6.94 -21.63
C ALA A 274 -5.45 -5.64 -20.89
N ALA A 275 -4.60 -5.18 -19.97
CA ALA A 275 -4.72 -3.87 -19.32
C ALA A 275 -4.66 -2.70 -20.31
N GLY A 276 -4.04 -2.90 -21.49
CA GLY A 276 -4.08 -1.98 -22.61
C GLY A 276 -3.28 -0.69 -22.41
N ILE A 277 -2.31 -0.67 -21.49
CA ILE A 277 -1.42 0.48 -21.27
C ILE A 277 -0.04 0.21 -21.88
N LEU A 278 0.70 -0.75 -21.36
CA LEU A 278 2.08 -1.04 -21.78
C LEU A 278 2.27 -1.25 -23.28
N PRO A 279 1.37 -1.94 -24.02
CA PRO A 279 1.54 -2.14 -25.46
C PRO A 279 1.57 -0.85 -26.29
N SER A 280 1.02 0.25 -25.77
CA SER A 280 0.91 1.54 -26.46
C SER A 280 1.56 2.68 -25.69
N PHE A 281 2.31 2.37 -24.62
CA PHE A 281 3.00 3.35 -23.79
C PHE A 281 4.41 3.55 -24.34
N ASN A 282 4.79 4.79 -24.64
CA ASN A 282 6.11 5.12 -25.20
C ASN A 282 6.98 5.93 -24.23
N GLY A 283 6.61 5.97 -22.95
CA GLY A 283 7.33 6.69 -21.90
C GLY A 283 8.28 5.82 -21.09
N VAL A 284 8.63 6.30 -19.92
CA VAL A 284 9.37 5.54 -18.90
C VAL A 284 8.42 4.68 -18.08
N ALA A 285 8.55 3.37 -18.18
CA ALA A 285 7.83 2.41 -17.35
C ALA A 285 8.67 2.05 -16.12
N VAL A 286 8.25 2.50 -14.93
CA VAL A 286 8.90 2.18 -13.66
C VAL A 286 8.20 0.98 -13.03
N HIS A 287 8.93 -0.12 -12.82
CA HIS A 287 8.39 -1.38 -12.31
C HIS A 287 9.40 -2.17 -11.47
N ASP A 288 9.00 -3.32 -10.90
CA ASP A 288 9.91 -4.27 -10.29
C ASP A 288 10.73 -5.02 -11.38
N PRO A 289 11.82 -5.70 -11.01
CA PRO A 289 12.66 -6.39 -11.99
C PRO A 289 12.07 -7.71 -12.51
N TRP A 290 10.76 -7.82 -12.62
CA TRP A 290 10.11 -9.03 -13.12
C TRP A 290 10.14 -9.12 -14.64
N THR A 291 10.66 -10.23 -15.17
CA THR A 291 10.96 -10.45 -16.59
C THR A 291 9.83 -10.09 -17.57
N PRO A 292 8.54 -10.35 -17.33
CA PRO A 292 7.48 -10.00 -18.28
C PRO A 292 7.39 -8.53 -18.64
N TYR A 293 7.82 -7.60 -17.78
CA TYR A 293 7.86 -6.18 -18.12
C TYR A 293 8.83 -5.88 -19.25
N PHE A 294 10.00 -6.51 -19.24
CA PHE A 294 11.05 -6.31 -20.25
C PHE A 294 10.72 -6.90 -21.63
N ARG A 295 9.52 -7.45 -21.81
CA ARG A 295 9.01 -7.89 -23.12
C ARG A 295 8.30 -6.77 -23.90
N PHE A 296 8.18 -5.60 -23.31
CA PHE A 296 7.61 -4.42 -23.97
C PHE A 296 8.73 -3.50 -24.43
N ASP A 297 9.28 -3.75 -25.63
CA ASP A 297 10.45 -3.04 -26.19
C ASP A 297 10.15 -1.58 -26.57
N ASN A 298 8.87 -1.20 -26.55
CA ASN A 298 8.41 0.15 -26.87
C ASN A 298 8.54 1.14 -25.71
N VAL A 299 8.98 0.70 -24.51
CA VAL A 299 9.11 1.54 -23.31
C VAL A 299 10.56 1.65 -22.86
N VAL A 300 10.89 2.74 -22.18
CA VAL A 300 12.14 2.86 -21.43
C VAL A 300 11.92 2.28 -20.04
N HIS A 301 12.69 1.27 -19.67
CA HIS A 301 12.54 0.58 -18.38
C HIS A 301 13.28 1.29 -17.26
N GLY A 302 12.55 1.67 -16.20
CA GLY A 302 13.11 2.13 -14.92
C GLY A 302 12.83 1.12 -13.82
N LEU A 303 13.82 0.80 -12.98
CA LEU A 303 13.59 -0.10 -11.86
C LEU A 303 13.18 0.64 -10.59
N CYS A 304 12.18 0.09 -9.89
CA CYS A 304 11.64 0.67 -8.67
C CYS A 304 12.68 0.61 -7.54
N GLY A 305 13.20 1.77 -7.13
CA GLY A 305 14.20 1.89 -6.08
C GLY A 305 13.72 1.35 -4.72
N ALA A 306 12.41 1.41 -4.42
CA ALA A 306 11.87 0.89 -3.16
C ALA A 306 12.00 -0.64 -3.06
N HIS A 307 11.79 -1.36 -4.18
CA HIS A 307 12.00 -2.80 -4.23
C HIS A 307 13.49 -3.15 -4.07
N LEU A 308 14.37 -2.43 -4.76
CA LEU A 308 15.81 -2.64 -4.65
C LEU A 308 16.33 -2.37 -3.23
N LEU A 309 15.93 -1.27 -2.61
CA LEU A 309 16.30 -0.95 -1.23
C LEU A 309 15.79 -2.00 -0.23
N ARG A 310 14.61 -2.57 -0.46
CA ARG A 310 14.07 -3.66 0.38
C ARG A 310 14.91 -4.93 0.26
N GLU A 311 15.29 -5.32 -0.96
CA GLU A 311 16.14 -6.48 -1.18
C GLU A 311 17.56 -6.26 -0.58
N LEU A 312 18.13 -5.08 -0.76
CA LEU A 312 19.44 -4.74 -0.15
C LEU A 312 19.37 -4.76 1.37
N ASN A 313 18.32 -4.23 1.99
CA ASN A 313 18.09 -4.33 3.44
C ASN A 313 17.99 -5.78 3.91
N TYR A 314 17.29 -6.64 3.15
CA TYR A 314 17.21 -8.06 3.49
C TYR A 314 18.58 -8.72 3.50
N PHE A 315 19.44 -8.44 2.51
CA PHE A 315 20.80 -8.99 2.47
C PHE A 315 21.72 -8.35 3.50
N ASP A 316 21.57 -7.07 3.83
CA ASP A 316 22.26 -6.38 4.91
C ASP A 316 21.96 -7.04 6.29
N GLU A 317 20.69 -7.41 6.53
CA GLU A 317 20.25 -8.10 7.73
C GLU A 317 20.66 -9.59 7.81
N THR A 318 20.88 -10.24 6.68
CA THR A 318 21.09 -11.70 6.61
C THR A 318 22.50 -12.12 6.31
N LEU A 319 23.28 -11.25 5.67
CA LEU A 319 24.65 -11.53 5.27
C LEU A 319 25.61 -10.68 6.12
N ARG A 320 26.75 -11.27 6.51
CA ARG A 320 27.86 -10.53 7.18
C ARG A 320 28.82 -9.94 6.15
N HIS A 321 28.29 -9.18 5.17
CA HIS A 321 29.06 -8.55 4.10
C HIS A 321 28.72 -7.08 3.96
N GLN A 322 29.70 -6.26 3.59
CA GLN A 322 29.52 -4.80 3.50
C GLN A 322 28.78 -4.35 2.23
N TRP A 323 28.82 -5.13 1.15
CA TRP A 323 28.31 -4.71 -0.15
C TRP A 323 26.82 -4.32 -0.15
N PRO A 324 25.89 -4.99 0.60
CA PRO A 324 24.48 -4.58 0.58
C PRO A 324 24.26 -3.19 1.21
N ALA A 325 24.91 -2.94 2.35
CA ALA A 325 24.86 -1.65 3.04
C ALA A 325 25.45 -0.53 2.18
N GLN A 326 26.57 -0.78 1.52
CA GLN A 326 27.26 0.18 0.69
C GLN A 326 26.50 0.50 -0.60
N LEU A 327 25.95 -0.50 -1.30
CA LEU A 327 25.07 -0.28 -2.45
C LEU A 327 23.79 0.48 -2.07
N LYS A 328 23.20 0.14 -0.93
CA LYS A 328 22.09 0.89 -0.37
C LYS A 328 22.45 2.36 -0.16
N GLN A 329 23.63 2.62 0.40
CA GLN A 329 24.11 3.99 0.63
C GLN A 329 24.28 4.75 -0.69
N VAL A 330 24.88 4.14 -1.72
CA VAL A 330 25.01 4.75 -3.05
C VAL A 330 23.65 5.16 -3.63
N LEU A 331 22.62 4.31 -3.52
CA LEU A 331 21.28 4.63 -3.99
C LEU A 331 20.60 5.74 -3.17
N ILE A 332 20.88 5.81 -1.86
CA ILE A 332 20.39 6.88 -0.98
C ILE A 332 21.08 8.20 -1.30
N ASP A 333 22.41 8.19 -1.49
CA ASP A 333 23.19 9.36 -1.87
C ASP A 333 22.70 9.92 -3.22
N ALA A 334 22.50 9.04 -4.21
CA ALA A 334 21.95 9.39 -5.50
C ALA A 334 20.54 10.04 -5.38
N LYS A 335 19.66 9.47 -4.57
CA LYS A 335 18.34 10.06 -4.28
C LYS A 335 18.46 11.43 -3.63
N THR A 336 19.39 11.61 -2.71
CA THR A 336 19.63 12.88 -2.00
C THR A 336 20.15 13.93 -2.98
N ALA A 337 21.12 13.58 -3.83
CA ALA A 337 21.64 14.45 -4.87
C ALA A 337 20.53 14.90 -5.86
N VAL A 338 19.66 13.97 -6.28
CA VAL A 338 18.48 14.29 -7.10
C VAL A 338 17.55 15.25 -6.38
N ALA A 339 17.29 15.07 -5.09
CA ALA A 339 16.40 15.96 -4.33
C ALA A 339 16.99 17.38 -4.21
N GLN A 340 18.31 17.49 -4.00
CA GLN A 340 19.04 18.77 -3.96
C GLN A 340 19.03 19.46 -5.32
N ALA A 341 19.30 18.73 -6.41
CA ALA A 341 19.26 19.27 -7.77
C ALA A 341 17.86 19.77 -8.15
N LYS A 342 16.79 19.02 -7.78
CA LYS A 342 15.40 19.49 -7.96
C LYS A 342 15.11 20.77 -7.17
N ALA A 343 15.57 20.87 -5.95
CA ALA A 343 15.41 22.09 -5.13
C ALA A 343 16.14 23.29 -5.75
N ALA A 344 17.25 23.04 -6.45
CA ALA A 344 18.00 24.03 -7.22
C ALA A 344 17.46 24.22 -8.65
N GLN A 345 16.29 23.66 -8.98
CA GLN A 345 15.61 23.75 -10.29
C GLN A 345 16.40 23.12 -11.46
N HIS A 346 17.36 22.24 -11.18
CA HIS A 346 18.02 21.45 -12.22
C HIS A 346 17.12 20.29 -12.69
N THR A 347 17.25 19.92 -13.96
CA THR A 347 16.51 18.81 -14.59
C THR A 347 17.26 17.48 -14.57
N ALA A 348 18.58 17.50 -14.30
CA ALA A 348 19.45 16.33 -14.21
C ALA A 348 20.62 16.62 -13.24
N LEU A 349 21.31 15.58 -12.78
CA LEU A 349 22.60 15.70 -12.12
C LEU A 349 23.69 16.11 -13.12
N SER A 350 24.79 16.70 -12.64
CA SER A 350 25.94 16.97 -13.49
C SER A 350 26.59 15.68 -14.01
N PRO A 351 27.25 15.69 -15.17
CA PRO A 351 27.95 14.53 -15.69
C PRO A 351 28.96 13.94 -14.70
N ASP A 352 29.67 14.78 -13.94
CA ASP A 352 30.65 14.35 -12.94
C ASP A 352 29.99 13.63 -11.78
N GLN A 353 28.86 14.15 -11.26
CA GLN A 353 28.08 13.50 -10.22
C GLN A 353 27.50 12.14 -10.68
N MET A 354 27.02 12.08 -11.94
CA MET A 354 26.55 10.81 -12.50
C MET A 354 27.68 9.80 -12.65
N ALA A 355 28.86 10.24 -13.11
CA ALA A 355 30.05 9.38 -13.26
C ALA A 355 30.53 8.85 -11.90
N GLU A 356 30.64 9.70 -10.89
CA GLU A 356 31.05 9.30 -9.53
C GLU A 356 30.10 8.27 -8.94
N LEU A 357 28.79 8.53 -8.97
CA LEU A 357 27.76 7.60 -8.48
C LEU A 357 27.80 6.27 -9.24
N GLY A 358 27.98 6.32 -10.55
CA GLY A 358 28.13 5.14 -11.41
C GLY A 358 29.38 4.31 -11.09
N GLN A 359 30.52 4.94 -10.81
CA GLN A 359 31.74 4.25 -10.41
C GLN A 359 31.60 3.58 -9.03
N ARG A 360 31.06 4.28 -8.04
CA ARG A 360 30.77 3.73 -6.70
C ARG A 360 29.81 2.54 -6.79
N TYR A 361 28.77 2.65 -7.64
CA TYR A 361 27.83 1.56 -7.89
C TYR A 361 28.54 0.33 -8.45
N ASP A 362 29.32 0.48 -9.53
CA ASP A 362 30.06 -0.62 -10.17
C ASP A 362 31.07 -1.26 -9.21
N GLN A 363 31.77 -0.48 -8.43
CA GLN A 363 32.71 -0.96 -7.42
C GLN A 363 32.06 -1.98 -6.47
N TRP A 364 30.89 -1.64 -5.93
CA TRP A 364 30.21 -2.49 -4.95
C TRP A 364 29.48 -3.67 -5.58
N VAL A 365 28.92 -3.52 -6.76
CA VAL A 365 28.35 -4.64 -7.53
C VAL A 365 29.44 -5.65 -7.87
N ASN A 366 30.59 -5.20 -8.38
CA ASN A 366 31.71 -6.06 -8.74
C ASN A 366 32.35 -6.70 -7.49
N HIS A 367 32.42 -5.98 -6.37
CA HIS A 367 32.86 -6.56 -5.11
C HIS A 367 31.93 -7.71 -4.68
N GLY A 368 30.62 -7.49 -4.69
CA GLY A 368 29.65 -8.52 -4.34
C GLY A 368 29.72 -9.75 -5.26
N LEU A 369 29.90 -9.55 -6.57
CA LEU A 369 30.05 -10.65 -7.54
C LEU A 369 31.32 -11.49 -7.30
N ARG A 370 32.41 -10.90 -6.82
CA ARG A 370 33.61 -11.64 -6.38
C ARG A 370 33.36 -12.46 -5.12
N VAL A 371 32.60 -11.93 -4.18
CA VAL A 371 32.23 -12.63 -2.92
C VAL A 371 31.27 -13.80 -3.21
N PHE A 372 30.39 -13.64 -4.19
CA PHE A 372 29.43 -14.67 -4.63
C PHE A 372 29.75 -15.11 -6.05
N PRO A 373 30.80 -15.93 -6.28
CA PRO A 373 31.14 -16.41 -7.61
C PRO A 373 30.05 -17.31 -8.19
N GLU A 374 30.06 -17.49 -9.50
CA GLU A 374 29.11 -18.35 -10.19
C GLU A 374 29.28 -19.80 -9.77
N ARG A 375 28.19 -20.46 -9.43
CA ARG A 375 28.20 -21.89 -9.18
C ARG A 375 28.24 -22.62 -10.53
N PRO A 376 29.22 -23.46 -10.78
CA PRO A 376 29.31 -24.22 -12.01
C PRO A 376 28.15 -25.19 -12.12
N GLN A 377 27.77 -25.52 -13.34
CA GLN A 377 26.79 -26.55 -13.62
C GLN A 377 27.39 -27.93 -13.34
N ALA A 378 26.76 -28.71 -12.47
CA ALA A 378 27.30 -30.01 -12.06
C ALA A 378 27.30 -31.05 -13.18
N HIS A 379 26.29 -31.04 -14.08
CA HIS A 379 26.17 -31.93 -15.22
C HIS A 379 25.55 -31.22 -16.43
N PRO A 380 26.07 -31.46 -17.67
CA PRO A 380 25.55 -30.80 -18.90
C PRO A 380 24.07 -31.07 -19.21
N LYS A 381 23.52 -32.18 -18.74
CA LYS A 381 22.09 -32.58 -18.94
C LYS A 381 21.14 -32.01 -17.85
N GLN A 382 21.66 -31.46 -16.76
CA GLN A 382 20.86 -30.76 -15.77
C GLN A 382 20.74 -29.29 -16.17
N GLY A 383 19.56 -28.70 -16.03
CA GLY A 383 19.35 -27.27 -16.30
C GLY A 383 20.34 -26.37 -15.60
N LYS A 384 20.30 -25.06 -15.84
CA LYS A 384 21.22 -24.08 -15.22
C LYS A 384 21.30 -24.27 -13.69
N ALA A 385 22.52 -24.24 -13.14
CA ALA A 385 22.74 -24.33 -11.71
C ALA A 385 21.99 -23.22 -10.97
N THR A 386 21.28 -23.58 -9.88
CA THR A 386 20.60 -22.60 -9.01
C THR A 386 21.66 -21.73 -8.31
N GLN A 387 21.68 -20.48 -8.69
CA GLN A 387 22.60 -19.49 -8.12
C GLN A 387 22.11 -18.99 -6.76
N PRO A 388 23.02 -18.55 -5.86
CA PRO A 388 22.64 -17.92 -4.60
C PRO A 388 21.74 -16.69 -4.85
N PRO A 389 20.70 -16.45 -4.03
CA PRO A 389 19.83 -15.29 -4.18
C PRO A 389 20.59 -13.94 -4.21
N ALA A 390 21.66 -13.81 -3.41
CA ALA A 390 22.53 -12.63 -3.42
C ALA A 390 23.22 -12.43 -4.79
N ARG A 391 23.70 -13.51 -5.42
CA ARG A 391 24.26 -13.44 -6.77
C ARG A 391 23.21 -13.05 -7.80
N ASN A 392 21.99 -13.59 -7.70
CA ASN A 392 20.91 -13.23 -8.61
C ASN A 392 20.58 -11.72 -8.54
N LEU A 393 20.57 -11.14 -7.33
CA LEU A 393 20.42 -9.69 -7.17
C LEU A 393 21.58 -8.93 -7.81
N LEU A 394 22.83 -9.34 -7.54
CA LEU A 394 24.03 -8.67 -8.07
C LEU A 394 24.12 -8.73 -9.60
N CYS A 395 23.81 -9.88 -10.21
CA CYS A 395 23.72 -10.00 -11.67
C CYS A 395 22.64 -9.05 -12.23
N ARG A 396 21.48 -9.00 -11.61
CA ARG A 396 20.40 -8.10 -12.00
C ARG A 396 20.78 -6.63 -11.88
N LEU A 397 21.47 -6.25 -10.79
CA LEU A 397 22.00 -4.90 -10.60
C LEU A 397 23.05 -4.54 -11.66
N ARG A 398 23.90 -5.50 -12.06
CA ARG A 398 24.89 -5.31 -13.14
C ARG A 398 24.21 -5.17 -14.50
N ASP A 399 23.32 -6.12 -14.84
CA ASP A 399 22.74 -6.27 -16.19
C ASP A 399 21.72 -5.15 -16.51
N PHE A 400 21.05 -4.60 -15.47
CA PHE A 400 20.06 -3.53 -15.59
C PHE A 400 20.52 -2.22 -14.93
N LYS A 401 21.83 -1.96 -14.88
CA LYS A 401 22.38 -0.75 -14.26
C LYS A 401 21.72 0.53 -14.75
N ASP A 402 21.53 0.68 -16.06
CA ASP A 402 20.94 1.88 -16.67
C ASP A 402 19.48 2.06 -16.20
N SER A 403 18.72 0.98 -16.08
CA SER A 403 17.34 0.99 -15.55
C SER A 403 17.30 1.29 -14.05
N VAL A 404 18.29 0.81 -13.27
CA VAL A 404 18.42 1.09 -11.84
C VAL A 404 18.74 2.57 -11.59
N LEU A 405 19.65 3.14 -12.37
CA LEU A 405 20.13 4.51 -12.23
C LEU A 405 19.36 5.52 -13.09
N LEU A 406 18.32 5.11 -13.82
CA LEU A 406 17.55 6.00 -14.67
C LEU A 406 17.03 7.24 -13.94
N PHE A 407 16.68 7.12 -12.65
CA PHE A 407 16.14 8.19 -11.83
C PHE A 407 17.14 9.35 -11.57
N ILE A 408 18.45 9.14 -11.78
CA ILE A 408 19.44 10.22 -11.68
C ILE A 408 19.51 11.06 -12.96
N GLN A 409 19.06 10.51 -14.09
CA GLN A 409 18.98 11.17 -15.39
C GLN A 409 17.61 11.80 -15.61
N ARG A 410 16.54 11.17 -15.11
CA ARG A 410 15.15 11.60 -15.25
C ARG A 410 14.49 11.52 -13.88
N PHE A 411 14.38 12.64 -13.21
CA PHE A 411 13.96 12.77 -11.81
C PHE A 411 12.52 12.30 -11.54
N ASP A 412 12.27 11.00 -11.35
CA ASP A 412 10.94 10.45 -11.06
C ASP A 412 10.80 9.65 -9.77
N ASN A 413 9.57 9.61 -9.24
CA ASN A 413 9.24 9.06 -7.92
C ASN A 413 8.42 7.76 -7.99
N ASN A 414 8.57 6.91 -6.94
CA ASN A 414 7.85 5.62 -6.76
C ASN A 414 6.38 5.83 -6.36
N LEU A 415 5.45 5.96 -7.33
CA LEU A 415 4.02 6.16 -7.08
C LEU A 415 3.22 4.85 -6.97
N ALA A 416 3.56 3.81 -7.75
CA ALA A 416 2.77 2.59 -7.83
C ALA A 416 2.69 1.80 -6.52
N GLU A 417 3.77 1.74 -5.72
CA GLU A 417 3.75 1.04 -4.44
C GLU A 417 2.68 1.59 -3.48
N ARG A 418 2.46 2.91 -3.50
CA ARG A 418 1.39 3.54 -2.70
C ARG A 418 0.01 3.15 -3.22
N ALA A 419 -0.15 3.03 -4.53
CA ALA A 419 -1.41 2.69 -5.17
C ALA A 419 -1.84 1.21 -4.91
N VAL A 420 -0.90 0.28 -4.71
CA VAL A 420 -1.20 -1.13 -4.35
C VAL A 420 -1.66 -1.28 -2.89
N ARG A 421 -1.27 -0.40 -1.98
CA ARG A 421 -1.61 -0.51 -0.54
C ARG A 421 -3.11 -0.64 -0.25
N PRO A 422 -4.03 0.13 -0.88
CA PRO A 422 -5.46 0.00 -0.66
C PRO A 422 -6.00 -1.40 -0.94
N VAL A 423 -5.46 -2.09 -1.94
CA VAL A 423 -5.85 -3.45 -2.29
C VAL A 423 -5.48 -4.44 -1.18
N LYS A 424 -4.27 -4.30 -0.63
CA LYS A 424 -3.83 -5.13 0.50
C LYS A 424 -4.70 -4.90 1.74
N VAL A 425 -5.18 -3.68 1.97
CA VAL A 425 -6.13 -3.36 3.04
C VAL A 425 -7.48 -4.03 2.77
N LYS A 426 -8.01 -3.94 1.54
CA LYS A 426 -9.26 -4.63 1.14
C LYS A 426 -9.20 -6.12 1.43
N LEU A 427 -8.10 -6.80 1.09
CA LEU A 427 -7.92 -8.23 1.33
C LEU A 427 -7.89 -8.57 2.82
N LYS A 428 -7.31 -7.70 3.65
CA LYS A 428 -7.28 -7.89 5.11
C LYS A 428 -8.66 -7.73 5.75
N VAL A 429 -9.45 -6.75 5.29
CA VAL A 429 -10.76 -6.40 5.86
C VAL A 429 -11.85 -7.36 5.38
N ALA A 430 -11.87 -7.70 4.09
CA ALA A 430 -12.96 -8.44 3.46
C ALA A 430 -12.55 -9.79 2.84
N GLY A 431 -11.29 -10.23 3.00
CA GLY A 431 -10.80 -11.54 2.57
C GLY A 431 -10.71 -11.76 1.06
N GLY A 432 -11.43 -11.00 0.24
CA GLY A 432 -11.47 -11.14 -1.22
C GLY A 432 -12.78 -10.70 -1.83
N PHE A 433 -13.01 -11.16 -3.06
CA PHE A 433 -14.23 -10.90 -3.84
C PHE A 433 -15.03 -12.20 -4.03
N ARG A 434 -16.34 -12.14 -3.83
CA ARG A 434 -17.22 -13.32 -4.03
C ARG A 434 -17.36 -13.71 -5.51
N ALA A 435 -17.28 -12.72 -6.42
CA ALA A 435 -17.40 -12.89 -7.86
C ALA A 435 -16.33 -12.08 -8.60
N ILE A 436 -15.99 -12.48 -9.83
CA ILE A 436 -15.04 -11.76 -10.70
C ILE A 436 -15.56 -10.34 -11.00
N GLY A 437 -16.82 -10.18 -11.39
CA GLY A 437 -17.42 -8.86 -11.61
C GLY A 437 -17.36 -7.90 -10.40
N GLY A 438 -17.23 -8.45 -9.18
CA GLY A 438 -16.98 -7.63 -7.99
C GLY A 438 -15.55 -7.08 -7.94
N ALA A 439 -14.56 -7.82 -8.47
CA ALA A 439 -13.20 -7.34 -8.63
C ALA A 439 -13.10 -6.28 -9.74
N ASP A 440 -13.81 -6.47 -10.85
CA ASP A 440 -13.85 -5.50 -11.96
C ASP A 440 -14.51 -4.20 -11.52
N ALA A 441 -15.66 -4.26 -10.84
CA ALA A 441 -16.31 -3.10 -10.28
C ALA A 441 -15.41 -2.35 -9.27
N PHE A 442 -14.68 -3.09 -8.45
CA PHE A 442 -13.69 -2.50 -7.56
C PHE A 442 -12.62 -1.74 -8.33
N CYS A 443 -12.08 -2.32 -9.41
CA CYS A 443 -11.05 -1.69 -10.23
C CYS A 443 -11.54 -0.36 -10.80
N VAL A 444 -12.68 -0.35 -11.49
CA VAL A 444 -13.26 0.86 -12.10
C VAL A 444 -13.52 1.95 -11.06
N ILE A 445 -14.26 1.63 -10.00
CA ILE A 445 -14.61 2.61 -8.95
C ILE A 445 -13.36 3.12 -8.24
N ARG A 446 -12.37 2.24 -8.02
CA ARG A 446 -11.13 2.62 -7.35
C ARG A 446 -10.24 3.50 -8.20
N SER A 447 -10.12 3.23 -9.51
CA SER A 447 -9.41 4.07 -10.46
C SER A 447 -9.88 5.53 -10.36
N ILE A 448 -11.20 5.73 -10.38
CA ILE A 448 -11.79 7.06 -10.32
C ILE A 448 -11.52 7.71 -8.97
N ARG A 449 -11.82 7.00 -7.87
CA ARG A 449 -11.65 7.56 -6.52
C ARG A 449 -10.21 7.95 -6.20
N GLU A 450 -9.22 7.15 -6.59
CA GLU A 450 -7.81 7.49 -6.34
C GLU A 450 -7.34 8.61 -7.27
N THR A 451 -7.80 8.63 -8.52
CA THR A 451 -7.53 9.72 -9.47
C THR A 451 -8.13 11.04 -8.98
N ASP A 452 -9.38 11.03 -8.51
CA ASP A 452 -10.01 12.22 -7.93
C ASP A 452 -9.21 12.82 -6.79
N LYS A 453 -8.75 11.96 -5.84
CA LYS A 453 -7.92 12.40 -4.73
C LYS A 453 -6.60 13.02 -5.18
N LEU A 454 -5.94 12.44 -6.18
CA LEU A 454 -4.69 12.99 -6.73
C LEU A 454 -4.92 14.36 -7.38
N GLN A 455 -6.10 14.58 -7.94
CA GLN A 455 -6.50 15.82 -8.60
C GLN A 455 -7.21 16.82 -7.66
N GLY A 456 -7.27 16.51 -6.35
CA GLY A 456 -7.93 17.38 -5.36
C GLY A 456 -9.46 17.41 -5.49
N ARG A 457 -10.08 16.50 -6.26
CA ARG A 457 -11.52 16.38 -6.41
C ARG A 457 -12.13 15.55 -5.30
N ASN A 458 -13.41 15.81 -4.99
CA ASN A 458 -14.14 14.99 -4.04
C ASN A 458 -14.65 13.69 -4.70
N PRO A 459 -14.14 12.51 -4.33
CA PRO A 459 -14.57 11.24 -4.91
C PRO A 459 -16.05 10.91 -4.68
N PHE A 460 -16.67 11.51 -3.69
CA PHE A 460 -18.09 11.35 -3.44
C PHE A 460 -18.94 11.97 -4.56
N GLU A 461 -18.56 13.14 -5.05
CA GLU A 461 -19.30 13.84 -6.10
C GLU A 461 -19.22 13.08 -7.45
N SER A 462 -18.06 12.48 -7.76
CA SER A 462 -17.94 11.61 -8.94
C SER A 462 -18.83 10.37 -8.85
N LEU A 463 -19.00 9.80 -7.66
CA LEU A 463 -19.96 8.71 -7.45
C LEU A 463 -21.41 9.21 -7.54
N ARG A 464 -21.71 10.38 -6.96
CA ARG A 464 -23.06 10.95 -6.97
C ARG A 464 -23.55 11.24 -8.39
N SER A 465 -22.67 11.73 -9.27
CA SER A 465 -23.00 12.07 -10.66
C SER A 465 -23.51 10.87 -11.49
N VAL A 466 -23.24 9.64 -11.06
CA VAL A 466 -23.78 8.42 -11.70
C VAL A 466 -25.30 8.37 -11.74
N TRP A 467 -25.97 9.02 -10.77
CA TRP A 467 -27.41 8.99 -10.58
C TRP A 467 -28.05 10.38 -10.48
N ALA A 468 -27.29 11.43 -10.83
CA ALA A 468 -27.75 12.82 -10.81
C ALA A 468 -28.57 13.18 -12.07
#